data_33204d77c1934e91520cdbba81f116c9
#
_entry.id   33204d77c1934e91520cdbba81f116c9
#
_cell.length_a   1.000
_cell.length_b   1.000
_cell.length_c   1.000
_cell.angle_alpha   90.00
_cell.angle_beta   90.00
_cell.angle_gamma   90.00
#
_symmetry.space_group_name_H-M   'P 1'
#
loop_
_entity.id
_entity.type
_entity.pdbx_description
1 polymer ?
#
loop_
_entity_poly.entity_id
_entity_poly.type
_entity_poly.pdbx_seq_one_letter_code
_entity_poly.pdbx_strand_id
1 'polypeptide(L)'
;MLHHFKVRWTASALCLAASMVLVPLPALAQNRMNPKSVAVTSNAPVTNVEAVNFVGAAVVTSRIVPDPDFGRPSFVMQFDLTGVTGTGAQSGIKYVLTSQEHVIKPFASNQNVEFTFPMATDDNAPIAKVRTGSARFVMNVDPASGLITSVNAVMTPR
;
A
#
# COMPACT_ATOMS: atom_id res chain seq x y z
N MET A 1 -58.76 -43.08 60.66
CA MET A 1 -57.95 -41.84 60.91
C MET A 1 -56.85 -41.78 59.87
N LEU A 2 -57.02 -41.01 58.79
CA LEU A 2 -56.02 -40.84 57.70
C LEU A 2 -55.30 -39.52 57.93
N HIS A 3 -53.98 -39.61 58.15
CA HIS A 3 -53.15 -38.43 58.17
C HIS A 3 -52.59 -38.18 56.77
N HIS A 4 -53.02 -37.08 56.18
CA HIS A 4 -52.46 -36.58 54.93
C HIS A 4 -51.14 -35.87 55.19
N PHE A 5 -50.03 -36.42 54.65
CA PHE A 5 -48.74 -35.80 54.62
C PHE A 5 -48.62 -34.94 53.37
N LYS A 6 -48.62 -33.61 53.54
CA LYS A 6 -48.38 -32.66 52.45
C LYS A 6 -46.87 -32.46 52.30
N VAL A 7 -46.26 -33.03 51.29
CA VAL A 7 -44.87 -32.72 50.88
C VAL A 7 -44.87 -31.43 50.09
N ARG A 8 -44.23 -30.38 50.62
CA ARG A 8 -43.99 -29.11 49.91
C ARG A 8 -42.67 -29.25 49.17
N TRP A 9 -42.74 -29.25 47.82
CA TRP A 9 -41.58 -29.15 46.97
C TRP A 9 -41.20 -27.66 46.80
N THR A 10 -40.09 -27.25 47.39
CA THR A 10 -39.46 -25.94 47.10
C THR A 10 -38.53 -26.12 45.91
N ALA A 11 -38.94 -25.61 44.76
CA ALA A 11 -38.11 -25.56 43.58
C ALA A 11 -37.09 -24.43 43.71
N SER A 12 -35.83 -24.77 44.06
CA SER A 12 -34.71 -23.83 44.01
C SER A 12 -34.26 -23.70 42.54
N ALA A 13 -34.65 -22.60 41.89
CA ALA A 13 -34.16 -22.24 40.61
C ALA A 13 -32.74 -21.74 40.72
N LEU A 14 -31.78 -22.56 40.30
CA LEU A 14 -30.36 -22.19 40.21
C LEU A 14 -30.16 -21.42 38.92
N CYS A 15 -30.17 -20.07 38.96
CA CYS A 15 -29.77 -19.23 37.82
C CYS A 15 -28.25 -19.30 37.65
N LEU A 16 -27.80 -20.14 36.70
CA LEU A 16 -26.42 -20.10 36.21
C LEU A 16 -26.29 -18.89 35.28
N ALA A 17 -25.78 -17.78 35.82
CA ALA A 17 -25.35 -16.65 34.99
C ALA A 17 -24.05 -17.05 34.26
N ALA A 18 -24.20 -17.50 33.01
CA ALA A 18 -23.05 -17.69 32.10
C ALA A 18 -22.52 -16.30 31.70
N SER A 19 -21.47 -15.85 32.40
CA SER A 19 -20.71 -14.69 32.01
C SER A 19 -19.97 -15.01 30.71
N MET A 20 -20.56 -14.66 29.56
CA MET A 20 -19.83 -14.63 28.28
C MET A 20 -18.78 -13.54 28.37
N VAL A 21 -17.54 -13.95 28.60
CA VAL A 21 -16.37 -13.08 28.38
C VAL A 21 -16.30 -12.87 26.87
N LEU A 22 -16.80 -11.73 26.40
CA LEU A 22 -16.50 -11.24 25.06
C LEU A 22 -15.00 -10.94 25.01
N VAL A 23 -14.21 -11.92 24.57
CA VAL A 23 -12.85 -11.67 24.14
C VAL A 23 -12.95 -10.77 22.91
N PRO A 24 -12.47 -9.52 22.95
CA PRO A 24 -12.44 -8.71 21.73
C PRO A 24 -11.52 -9.42 20.74
N LEU A 25 -12.11 -10.03 19.72
CA LEU A 25 -11.35 -10.49 18.57
C LEU A 25 -10.57 -9.28 18.05
N PRO A 26 -9.23 -9.36 17.89
CA PRO A 26 -8.48 -8.30 17.26
C PRO A 26 -9.13 -8.04 15.92
N ALA A 27 -9.66 -6.85 15.76
CA ALA A 27 -10.35 -6.44 14.56
C ALA A 27 -9.43 -6.67 13.36
N LEU A 28 -9.84 -7.53 12.45
CA LEU A 28 -9.23 -7.71 11.12
C LEU A 28 -9.43 -6.42 10.27
N ALA A 29 -9.08 -5.29 10.86
CA ALA A 29 -9.23 -3.96 10.26
C ALA A 29 -8.18 -3.67 9.19
N GLN A 30 -7.31 -4.63 8.84
CA GLN A 30 -6.09 -4.35 8.09
C GLN A 30 -6.16 -4.65 6.59
N ASN A 31 -7.34 -4.92 6.05
CA ASN A 31 -7.45 -5.15 4.61
C ASN A 31 -7.77 -3.88 3.81
N ARG A 32 -7.71 -2.70 4.42
CA ARG A 32 -7.92 -1.44 3.71
C ARG A 32 -6.63 -1.02 3.02
N MET A 33 -6.66 -1.03 1.70
CA MET A 33 -5.64 -0.33 0.91
C MET A 33 -5.74 1.16 1.20
N ASN A 34 -4.66 1.75 1.69
CA ASN A 34 -4.62 3.16 2.04
C ASN A 34 -3.76 3.91 1.03
N PRO A 35 -4.37 4.68 0.11
CA PRO A 35 -3.62 5.41 -0.90
C PRO A 35 -2.90 6.61 -0.27
N LYS A 36 -1.62 6.76 -0.60
CA LYS A 36 -0.78 7.91 -0.26
C LYS A 36 -0.31 8.58 -1.53
N SER A 37 -0.72 9.81 -1.75
CA SER A 37 -0.19 10.64 -2.85
C SER A 37 1.17 11.21 -2.46
N VAL A 38 2.13 11.16 -3.38
CA VAL A 38 3.49 11.67 -3.20
C VAL A 38 3.92 12.46 -4.42
N ALA A 39 4.34 13.71 -4.21
CA ALA A 39 4.97 14.50 -5.26
C ALA A 39 6.29 13.86 -5.69
N VAL A 40 6.49 13.73 -6.99
CA VAL A 40 7.74 13.18 -7.52
C VAL A 40 8.79 14.28 -7.68
N THR A 41 10.06 13.89 -7.50
CA THR A 41 11.22 14.73 -7.77
C THR A 41 12.04 14.13 -8.89
N SER A 42 12.54 14.98 -9.80
CA SER A 42 13.43 14.54 -10.86
C SER A 42 14.87 14.45 -10.36
N ASN A 43 15.56 13.42 -10.82
CA ASN A 43 17.01 13.28 -10.60
C ASN A 43 17.76 13.44 -11.93
N ALA A 44 19.06 13.67 -11.84
CA ALA A 44 19.92 13.76 -13.01
C ALA A 44 19.84 12.45 -13.83
N PRO A 45 19.90 12.53 -15.17
CA PRO A 45 19.89 11.37 -16.04
C PRO A 45 21.16 10.52 -15.87
N VAL A 46 21.07 9.28 -16.27
CA VAL A 46 22.26 8.46 -16.52
C VAL A 46 23.03 9.09 -17.70
N THR A 47 24.34 9.01 -17.68
CA THR A 47 25.23 9.62 -18.67
C THR A 47 24.78 9.38 -20.13
N ASN A 48 24.79 10.42 -20.95
CA ASN A 48 24.39 10.44 -22.37
C ASN A 48 22.87 10.32 -22.63
N VAL A 49 22.04 10.53 -21.64
CA VAL A 49 20.58 10.57 -21.79
C VAL A 49 20.08 11.99 -21.50
N GLU A 50 19.14 12.47 -22.31
CA GLU A 50 18.50 13.76 -22.05
C GLU A 50 17.80 13.75 -20.67
N ALA A 51 18.00 14.80 -19.91
CA ALA A 51 17.29 15.01 -18.66
C ALA A 51 15.79 15.16 -18.93
N VAL A 52 14.97 14.60 -18.05
CA VAL A 52 13.52 14.74 -18.07
C VAL A 52 13.05 15.32 -16.75
N ASN A 53 12.32 16.41 -16.83
CA ASN A 53 11.69 17.01 -15.67
C ASN A 53 10.35 16.32 -15.43
N PHE A 54 10.26 15.53 -14.36
CA PHE A 54 9.04 14.86 -13.94
C PHE A 54 8.25 15.78 -13.01
N VAL A 55 6.94 15.89 -13.25
CA VAL A 55 6.00 16.71 -12.50
C VAL A 55 4.72 15.91 -12.27
N GLY A 56 4.15 16.06 -11.08
CA GLY A 56 2.91 15.40 -10.70
C GLY A 56 3.06 14.61 -9.41
N ALA A 57 2.12 13.72 -9.17
CA ALA A 57 2.11 12.88 -7.99
C ALA A 57 1.87 11.42 -8.37
N ALA A 58 2.70 10.55 -7.83
CA ALA A 58 2.45 9.12 -7.81
C ALA A 58 1.50 8.77 -6.66
N VAL A 59 0.73 7.70 -6.82
CA VAL A 59 -0.09 7.15 -5.74
C VAL A 59 0.50 5.82 -5.31
N VAL A 60 0.77 5.68 -4.01
CA VAL A 60 1.24 4.44 -3.40
C VAL A 60 0.15 3.91 -2.50
N THR A 61 -0.31 2.69 -2.75
CA THR A 61 -1.20 1.96 -1.84
C THR A 61 -0.45 0.81 -1.19
N SER A 62 -0.79 0.50 0.06
CA SER A 62 -0.13 -0.56 0.79
C SER A 62 -1.09 -1.34 1.68
N ARG A 63 -0.74 -2.59 1.94
CA ARG A 63 -1.39 -3.44 2.94
C ARG A 63 -0.43 -4.46 3.50
N ILE A 64 -0.64 -4.88 4.74
CA ILE A 64 0.03 -6.04 5.33
C ILE A 64 -0.84 -7.27 5.06
N VAL A 65 -0.22 -8.34 4.59
CA VAL A 65 -0.87 -9.63 4.37
C VAL A 65 -0.17 -10.66 5.26
N PRO A 66 -0.91 -11.41 6.08
CA PRO A 66 -0.34 -12.55 6.79
C PRO A 66 0.25 -13.54 5.77
N ASP A 67 1.46 -13.98 6.01
CA ASP A 67 2.12 -14.97 5.17
C ASP A 67 2.30 -16.25 6.00
N PRO A 68 1.46 -17.27 5.79
CA PRO A 68 1.52 -18.52 6.56
C PRO A 68 2.78 -19.33 6.26
N ASP A 69 3.37 -19.19 5.07
CA ASP A 69 4.49 -20.02 4.62
C ASP A 69 5.84 -19.53 5.17
N PHE A 70 5.98 -18.21 5.38
CA PHE A 70 7.24 -17.62 5.85
C PHE A 70 7.22 -17.18 7.31
N GLY A 71 6.09 -17.29 8.02
CA GLY A 71 5.96 -16.91 9.43
C GLY A 71 6.18 -15.41 9.70
N ARG A 72 6.28 -14.60 8.66
CA ARG A 72 6.41 -13.15 8.71
C ARG A 72 5.36 -12.51 7.83
N PRO A 73 4.76 -11.40 8.24
CA PRO A 73 3.82 -10.71 7.38
C PRO A 73 4.51 -10.17 6.12
N SER A 74 3.84 -10.28 4.99
CA SER A 74 4.25 -9.67 3.72
C SER A 74 3.62 -8.29 3.57
N PHE A 75 4.38 -7.38 2.99
CA PHE A 75 3.94 -6.02 2.67
C PHE A 75 3.71 -5.93 1.17
N VAL A 76 2.44 -5.76 0.79
CA VAL A 76 2.01 -5.62 -0.59
C VAL A 76 1.85 -4.14 -0.89
N MET A 77 2.53 -3.67 -1.93
CA MET A 77 2.52 -2.28 -2.38
C MET A 77 2.12 -2.21 -3.84
N GLN A 78 1.31 -1.21 -4.18
CA GLN A 78 1.00 -0.85 -5.55
C GLN A 78 1.41 0.60 -5.78
N PHE A 79 2.13 0.83 -6.86
CA PHE A 79 2.59 2.14 -7.30
C PHE A 79 1.87 2.50 -8.59
N ASP A 80 1.20 3.65 -8.62
CA ASP A 80 0.52 4.18 -9.78
C ASP A 80 1.20 5.50 -10.19
N LEU A 81 1.74 5.52 -11.39
CA LEU A 81 2.45 6.67 -11.96
C LEU A 81 1.62 7.46 -12.97
N THR A 82 0.35 7.12 -13.18
CA THR A 82 -0.50 7.77 -14.19
C THR A 82 -0.71 9.28 -13.95
N GLY A 83 -0.54 9.72 -12.72
CA GLY A 83 -0.59 11.15 -12.34
C GLY A 83 0.72 11.92 -12.57
N VAL A 84 1.73 11.28 -13.20
CA VAL A 84 3.05 11.88 -13.42
C VAL A 84 3.27 12.10 -14.93
N THR A 85 3.80 13.27 -15.27
CA THR A 85 4.22 13.60 -16.63
C THR A 85 5.70 13.97 -16.63
N GLY A 86 6.35 13.80 -17.77
CA GLY A 86 7.74 14.18 -17.97
C GLY A 86 7.87 15.20 -19.11
N THR A 87 8.88 16.08 -19.04
CA THR A 87 9.24 16.98 -20.15
C THR A 87 10.74 16.93 -20.36
N GLY A 88 11.15 16.59 -21.57
CA GLY A 88 12.55 16.61 -21.99
C GLY A 88 13.13 18.02 -21.84
N ALA A 89 14.27 18.14 -21.13
CA ALA A 89 14.85 19.44 -20.81
C ALA A 89 15.42 20.18 -22.02
N GLN A 90 15.85 19.45 -23.04
CA GLN A 90 16.41 20.01 -24.28
C GLN A 90 15.40 19.96 -25.43
N SER A 91 14.73 18.82 -25.59
CA SER A 91 13.79 18.60 -26.71
C SER A 91 12.43 19.22 -26.49
N GLY A 92 12.03 19.50 -25.23
CA GLY A 92 10.69 19.91 -24.89
C GLY A 92 9.62 18.83 -25.09
N ILE A 93 10.02 17.59 -25.44
CA ILE A 93 9.11 16.48 -25.69
C ILE A 93 8.39 16.13 -24.40
N LYS A 94 7.06 16.02 -24.46
CA LYS A 94 6.23 15.59 -23.36
C LYS A 94 6.09 14.08 -23.33
N TYR A 95 6.18 13.52 -22.16
CA TYR A 95 6.02 12.09 -21.87
C TYR A 95 4.89 11.87 -20.89
N VAL A 96 4.11 10.84 -21.13
CA VAL A 96 3.08 10.33 -20.22
C VAL A 96 3.52 9.00 -19.62
N LEU A 97 3.18 8.78 -18.36
CA LEU A 97 3.46 7.56 -17.66
C LEU A 97 2.14 6.81 -17.42
N THR A 98 2.09 5.55 -17.82
CA THR A 98 0.90 4.70 -17.67
C THR A 98 1.17 3.50 -16.77
N SER A 99 2.33 3.50 -16.11
CA SER A 99 2.81 2.34 -15.34
C SER A 99 2.10 2.21 -14.01
N GLN A 100 1.70 0.98 -13.73
CA GLN A 100 1.30 0.51 -12.42
C GLN A 100 2.18 -0.67 -12.04
N GLU A 101 2.84 -0.61 -10.89
CA GLU A 101 3.76 -1.64 -10.43
C GLU A 101 3.27 -2.25 -9.12
N HIS A 102 3.38 -3.58 -9.01
CA HIS A 102 3.02 -4.33 -7.81
C HIS A 102 4.26 -4.96 -7.21
N VAL A 103 4.51 -4.68 -5.96
CA VAL A 103 5.69 -5.18 -5.23
C VAL A 103 5.25 -5.86 -3.94
N ILE A 104 5.76 -7.06 -3.71
CA ILE A 104 5.57 -7.81 -2.47
C ILE A 104 6.93 -7.98 -1.83
N LYS A 105 7.06 -7.60 -0.57
CA LYS A 105 8.29 -7.74 0.22
C LYS A 105 7.96 -8.20 1.64
N PRO A 106 8.91 -8.82 2.35
CA PRO A 106 8.78 -8.99 3.79
C PRO A 106 8.54 -7.64 4.45
N PHE A 107 7.67 -7.62 5.46
CA PHE A 107 7.36 -6.39 6.16
C PHE A 107 8.60 -5.83 6.89
N ALA A 108 8.84 -4.55 6.72
CA ALA A 108 9.82 -3.75 7.48
C ALA A 108 9.28 -2.32 7.64
N SER A 109 9.62 -1.66 8.75
CA SER A 109 9.18 -0.27 9.02
C SER A 109 9.77 0.75 8.04
N ASN A 110 10.90 0.42 7.42
CA ASN A 110 11.51 1.21 6.36
C ASN A 110 11.55 0.37 5.08
N GLN A 111 10.96 0.87 4.02
CA GLN A 111 10.90 0.21 2.72
C GLN A 111 11.61 1.05 1.67
N ASN A 112 12.47 0.39 0.88
CA ASN A 112 13.08 0.96 -0.31
C ASN A 112 12.70 0.10 -1.50
N VAL A 113 11.99 0.71 -2.47
CA VAL A 113 11.52 0.05 -3.68
C VAL A 113 12.04 0.82 -4.88
N GLU A 114 12.65 0.11 -5.82
CA GLU A 114 13.09 0.67 -7.10
C GLU A 114 12.60 -0.24 -8.23
N PHE A 115 12.06 0.38 -9.29
CA PHE A 115 11.63 -0.31 -10.49
C PHE A 115 11.83 0.58 -11.72
N THR A 116 11.82 -0.04 -12.89
CA THR A 116 11.87 0.66 -14.17
C THR A 116 10.46 0.78 -14.74
N PHE A 117 10.20 1.88 -15.44
CA PHE A 117 8.92 2.13 -16.08
C PHE A 117 9.11 2.66 -17.51
N PRO A 118 8.21 2.32 -18.45
CA PRO A 118 8.15 2.94 -19.76
C PRO A 118 7.51 4.33 -19.65
N MET A 119 8.00 5.26 -20.44
CA MET A 119 7.38 6.55 -20.69
C MET A 119 7.25 6.73 -22.21
N ALA A 120 6.03 7.00 -22.65
CA ALA A 120 5.73 7.24 -24.06
C ALA A 120 5.55 8.74 -24.32
N THR A 121 5.86 9.16 -25.54
CA THR A 121 5.52 10.52 -25.95
C THR A 121 4.00 10.68 -25.95
N ASP A 122 3.55 11.89 -25.61
CA ASP A 122 2.15 12.28 -25.77
C ASP A 122 1.71 12.07 -27.22
N ASP A 123 0.43 11.71 -27.45
CA ASP A 123 -0.14 11.42 -28.78
C ASP A 123 0.01 12.55 -29.78
N ASN A 124 0.25 13.78 -29.30
CA ASN A 124 0.51 14.95 -30.14
C ASN A 124 1.97 15.08 -30.61
N ALA A 125 2.85 14.15 -30.23
CA ALA A 125 4.23 14.23 -30.67
C ALA A 125 4.39 13.81 -32.13
N PRO A 126 5.21 14.51 -32.91
CA PRO A 126 5.40 14.22 -34.37
C PRO A 126 6.03 12.84 -34.61
N ILE A 127 6.71 12.30 -33.65
CA ILE A 127 7.32 10.95 -33.66
C ILE A 127 7.09 10.31 -32.30
N ALA A 128 6.34 9.21 -32.26
CA ALA A 128 6.18 8.42 -31.06
C ALA A 128 7.52 7.83 -30.62
N LYS A 129 7.95 8.13 -29.42
CA LYS A 129 9.17 7.59 -28.81
C LYS A 129 8.80 6.95 -27.48
N VAL A 130 9.39 5.80 -27.24
CA VAL A 130 9.32 5.13 -25.93
C VAL A 130 10.71 5.18 -25.32
N ARG A 131 10.76 5.64 -24.08
CA ARG A 131 11.97 5.62 -23.26
C ARG A 131 11.69 4.88 -21.97
N THR A 132 12.71 4.57 -21.22
CA THR A 132 12.59 4.02 -19.88
C THR A 132 13.07 5.02 -18.84
N GLY A 133 12.46 4.96 -17.69
CA GLY A 133 12.90 5.63 -16.47
C GLY A 133 13.00 4.64 -15.33
N SER A 134 13.61 5.05 -14.23
CA SER A 134 13.54 4.35 -12.96
C SER A 134 12.88 5.23 -11.92
N ALA A 135 12.06 4.62 -11.07
CA ALA A 135 11.44 5.25 -9.92
C ALA A 135 11.98 4.60 -8.65
N ARG A 136 12.38 5.41 -7.69
CA ARG A 136 12.81 4.97 -6.37
C ARG A 136 11.90 5.59 -5.33
N PHE A 137 11.30 4.73 -4.50
CA PHE A 137 10.45 5.11 -3.38
C PHE A 137 11.11 4.69 -2.07
N VAL A 138 11.28 5.65 -1.16
CA VAL A 138 11.72 5.41 0.21
C VAL A 138 10.57 5.75 1.12
N MET A 139 10.11 4.77 1.91
CA MET A 139 8.89 4.88 2.71
C MET A 139 9.13 4.45 4.14
N ASN A 140 8.49 5.14 5.08
CA ASN A 140 8.33 4.69 6.44
C ASN A 140 6.90 4.19 6.64
N VAL A 141 6.77 3.05 7.31
CA VAL A 141 5.51 2.36 7.53
C VAL A 141 5.32 2.15 9.03
N ASP A 142 4.16 2.46 9.52
CA ASP A 142 3.79 2.17 10.90
C ASP A 142 3.59 0.65 11.06
N PRO A 143 4.34 -0.01 11.95
CA PRO A 143 4.27 -1.45 12.13
C PRO A 143 2.93 -1.94 12.72
N ALA A 144 2.22 -1.09 13.44
CA ALA A 144 0.95 -1.47 14.07
C ALA A 144 -0.21 -1.47 13.07
N SER A 145 -0.23 -0.49 12.15
CA SER A 145 -1.32 -0.29 11.20
C SER A 145 -0.99 -0.68 9.76
N GLY A 146 0.29 -0.81 9.40
CA GLY A 146 0.74 -1.00 8.02
C GLY A 146 0.57 0.25 7.14
N LEU A 147 0.29 1.39 7.73
CA LEU A 147 0.09 2.64 7.00
C LEU A 147 1.43 3.29 6.66
N ILE A 148 1.53 3.83 5.44
CA ILE A 148 2.67 4.65 5.03
C ILE A 148 2.59 5.99 5.75
N THR A 149 3.54 6.26 6.66
CA THR A 149 3.62 7.51 7.41
C THR A 149 4.34 8.60 6.61
N SER A 150 5.40 8.23 5.91
CA SER A 150 6.11 9.12 5.01
C SER A 150 6.55 8.38 3.75
N VAL A 151 6.63 9.10 2.64
CA VAL A 151 7.13 8.59 1.36
C VAL A 151 7.87 9.69 0.63
N ASN A 152 8.99 9.31 0.01
CA ASN A 152 9.75 10.15 -0.92
C ASN A 152 9.89 9.40 -2.24
N ALA A 153 9.63 10.07 -3.36
CA ALA A 153 9.69 9.50 -4.70
C ALA A 153 10.67 10.28 -5.57
N VAL A 154 11.64 9.57 -6.13
CA VAL A 154 12.66 10.13 -7.04
C VAL A 154 12.59 9.39 -8.36
N MET A 155 12.55 10.12 -9.48
CA MET A 155 12.53 9.56 -10.82
C MET A 155 13.78 9.96 -11.60
N THR A 156 14.33 9.01 -12.33
CA THR A 156 15.55 9.18 -13.13
C THR A 156 15.31 8.67 -14.55
N PRO A 157 15.51 9.47 -15.60
CA PRO A 157 15.46 9.01 -17.00
C PRO A 157 16.65 8.09 -17.30
N ARG A 158 16.40 7.07 -18.09
CA ARG A 158 17.39 6.09 -18.56
C ARG A 158 17.43 6.00 -20.08
#